data_17ab8b718c5067ffc6e0853e87ccc236
#
_entry.id   17ab8b718c5067ffc6e0853e87ccc236
#
_cell.length_a   1.000
_cell.length_b   1.000
_cell.length_c   1.000
_cell.angle_alpha   90.00
_cell.angle_beta   90.00
_cell.angle_gamma   90.00
#
_symmetry.space_group_name_H-M   'P 1'
#
loop_
_entity.id
_entity.type
_entity.pdbx_description
1 polymer ?
#
loop_
_entity_poly.entity_id
_entity_poly.type
_entity_poly.pdbx_seq_one_letter_code
_entity_poly.pdbx_strand_id
1 'polypeptide(L)'
;MEPPATDSTPAPLSSLGLAIGSLVLGVLSLVLSFLVLGGLLGLIGLVLGIVHLAKKRRPAGMARWGTALSIVGLIASLGFAILYYSAYQQFTKFMQSASQGGQVDLTQWEGVKAPDISVTTLNGQIIKLSDLKGKRVVLDFWATWCPPCVREIPHFIQLFSQTSRDNLVIVGISDEDVKTLKDFVKKKGINYPIASAKNLLAPYSDIEAIPTTFFIDRQGVIQMVVVGYHEYSDLKSDALAPDFQGVPKPAPTGPPALPDAGTMLKPVLLWSKSVPGAQAMCVGDWEDSGNAQVLVAAGSKLHIIDLTGAEISSLPLPDRFTLIECGLNKEKGPRLLGYSNWGSAVTVLDKTGKKVWDVNALFGVDGAHWGDLDGDGTDEMITGMNGGGGLQAWSSDGKKLWSVALGNVWNQAIVSATKDQPARVFATEAGGSVKVFNAQGNLLETLRPDGGYYAQMSACRAGGKTIQVIAINGNRTVTFDDTGKVAWTTSAIKNPGGWRSCNFAAGDLEGDGALDWAFIDGAGNLVIANSGGEKISAITNEKHVQTFAIAPRPGQGGVLVTLDNGNVKAFDFQR
;
A
#
# COMPACT_ATOMS: atom_id res chain seq x y z
N MET A 1 -38.40 -85.76 1.37
CA MET A 1 -37.53 -84.72 0.77
C MET A 1 -37.37 -83.62 1.81
N GLU A 2 -36.27 -83.64 2.55
CA GLU A 2 -35.91 -82.58 3.48
C GLU A 2 -35.32 -81.41 2.73
N PRO A 3 -35.59 -80.16 3.10
CA PRO A 3 -34.90 -79.00 2.47
C PRO A 3 -33.46 -78.84 3.01
N PRO A 4 -32.55 -78.31 2.22
CA PRO A 4 -31.13 -78.20 2.60
C PRO A 4 -30.96 -77.17 3.72
N ALA A 5 -30.21 -77.55 4.74
CA ALA A 5 -29.83 -76.74 5.88
C ALA A 5 -28.96 -75.55 5.40
N THR A 6 -29.42 -74.33 5.71
CA THR A 6 -28.62 -73.12 5.54
C THR A 6 -27.58 -73.06 6.66
N ASP A 7 -26.34 -73.31 6.34
CA ASP A 7 -25.17 -73.18 7.22
C ASP A 7 -24.92 -71.67 7.44
N SER A 8 -25.45 -71.13 8.53
CA SER A 8 -25.21 -69.77 9.01
C SER A 8 -24.19 -69.79 10.14
N THR A 9 -22.96 -70.13 9.84
CA THR A 9 -21.85 -69.88 10.77
C THR A 9 -21.55 -68.35 10.82
N PRO A 10 -21.60 -67.70 11.98
CA PRO A 10 -21.27 -66.25 12.07
C PRO A 10 -19.80 -66.07 11.74
N ALA A 11 -19.50 -65.05 10.90
CA ALA A 11 -18.13 -64.72 10.52
C ALA A 11 -17.30 -64.42 11.77
N PRO A 12 -16.04 -64.88 11.84
CA PRO A 12 -15.18 -64.70 13.01
C PRO A 12 -14.98 -63.19 13.28
N LEU A 13 -15.11 -62.77 14.53
CA LEU A 13 -15.04 -61.40 15.04
C LEU A 13 -13.83 -60.62 14.47
N SER A 14 -12.73 -61.29 14.18
CA SER A 14 -11.52 -60.68 13.55
C SER A 14 -11.74 -60.22 12.10
N SER A 15 -12.66 -60.82 11.35
CA SER A 15 -12.94 -60.42 9.96
C SER A 15 -13.89 -59.24 9.87
N LEU A 16 -14.78 -59.12 10.83
CA LEU A 16 -15.67 -57.98 10.97
C LEU A 16 -14.90 -56.72 11.36
N GLY A 17 -13.90 -56.84 12.24
CA GLY A 17 -13.04 -55.73 12.67
C GLY A 17 -12.26 -55.08 11.50
N LEU A 18 -11.70 -55.87 10.58
CA LEU A 18 -11.00 -55.35 9.43
C LEU A 18 -11.94 -54.63 8.42
N ALA A 19 -13.14 -55.13 8.24
CA ALA A 19 -14.11 -54.49 7.33
C ALA A 19 -14.62 -53.16 7.92
N ILE A 20 -14.95 -53.12 9.23
CA ILE A 20 -15.34 -51.91 9.92
C ILE A 20 -14.19 -50.91 9.96
N GLY A 21 -12.97 -51.34 10.25
CA GLY A 21 -11.78 -50.49 10.26
C GLY A 21 -11.52 -49.81 8.90
N SER A 22 -11.66 -50.55 7.79
CA SER A 22 -11.52 -49.99 6.44
C SER A 22 -12.62 -48.95 6.15
N LEU A 23 -13.86 -49.20 6.52
CA LEU A 23 -14.98 -48.25 6.32
C LEU A 23 -14.77 -46.97 7.14
N VAL A 24 -14.45 -47.11 8.42
CA VAL A 24 -14.25 -45.96 9.32
C VAL A 24 -13.07 -45.09 8.85
N LEU A 25 -11.93 -45.71 8.52
CA LEU A 25 -10.76 -44.97 8.03
C LEU A 25 -11.02 -44.33 6.65
N GLY A 26 -11.83 -44.95 5.80
CA GLY A 26 -12.23 -44.37 4.52
C GLY A 26 -13.11 -43.13 4.72
N VAL A 27 -14.03 -43.14 5.63
CA VAL A 27 -14.86 -41.94 5.97
C VAL A 27 -14.01 -40.85 6.59
N LEU A 28 -13.14 -41.21 7.57
CA LEU A 28 -12.24 -40.25 8.19
C LEU A 28 -11.26 -39.62 7.19
N SER A 29 -10.77 -40.36 6.20
CA SER A 29 -9.87 -39.82 5.17
C SER A 29 -10.54 -38.77 4.30
N LEU A 30 -11.85 -38.93 4.00
CA LEU A 30 -12.62 -37.92 3.28
C LEU A 30 -12.82 -36.65 4.12
N VAL A 31 -13.16 -36.79 5.39
CA VAL A 31 -13.40 -35.65 6.28
C VAL A 31 -12.11 -34.86 6.57
N LEU A 32 -10.97 -35.57 6.70
CA LEU A 32 -9.67 -34.95 7.03
C LEU A 32 -8.77 -34.72 5.80
N SER A 33 -9.29 -34.92 4.59
CA SER A 33 -8.50 -34.77 3.34
C SER A 33 -7.93 -33.37 3.17
N PHE A 34 -8.65 -32.33 3.61
CA PHE A 34 -8.17 -30.93 3.57
C PHE A 34 -6.97 -30.65 4.49
N LEU A 35 -6.66 -31.53 5.46
CA LEU A 35 -5.53 -31.39 6.39
C LEU A 35 -4.29 -32.23 5.99
N VAL A 36 -4.24 -32.78 4.79
CA VAL A 36 -3.17 -33.69 4.32
C VAL A 36 -3.09 -35.00 5.13
N LEU A 37 -3.43 -34.99 6.41
CA LEU A 37 -3.54 -36.17 7.29
C LEU A 37 -4.53 -37.22 6.76
N GLY A 38 -5.55 -36.78 6.01
CA GLY A 38 -6.51 -37.66 5.35
C GLY A 38 -5.85 -38.65 4.37
N GLY A 39 -4.74 -38.26 3.73
CA GLY A 39 -3.98 -39.14 2.86
C GLY A 39 -3.39 -40.36 3.58
N LEU A 40 -2.87 -40.15 4.77
CA LEU A 40 -2.29 -41.23 5.59
C LEU A 40 -3.37 -42.20 6.10
N LEU A 41 -4.50 -41.68 6.53
CA LEU A 41 -5.64 -42.49 6.95
C LEU A 41 -6.26 -43.23 5.77
N GLY A 42 -6.34 -42.60 4.60
CA GLY A 42 -6.79 -43.23 3.35
C GLY A 42 -5.90 -44.39 2.92
N LEU A 43 -4.57 -44.25 3.03
CA LEU A 43 -3.64 -45.32 2.72
C LEU A 43 -3.79 -46.52 3.64
N ILE A 44 -3.92 -46.29 4.94
CA ILE A 44 -4.16 -47.37 5.92
C ILE A 44 -5.50 -48.06 5.65
N GLY A 45 -6.57 -47.30 5.42
CA GLY A 45 -7.90 -47.86 5.12
C GLY A 45 -7.91 -48.67 3.82
N LEU A 46 -7.18 -48.23 2.79
CA LEU A 46 -7.00 -48.93 1.52
C LEU A 46 -6.31 -50.29 1.74
N VAL A 47 -5.20 -50.31 2.48
CA VAL A 47 -4.44 -51.54 2.77
C VAL A 47 -5.32 -52.53 3.53
N LEU A 48 -6.01 -52.09 4.58
CA LEU A 48 -6.92 -52.96 5.37
C LEU A 48 -8.06 -53.51 4.50
N GLY A 49 -8.63 -52.70 3.64
CA GLY A 49 -9.69 -53.10 2.72
C GLY A 49 -9.22 -54.13 1.69
N ILE A 50 -8.07 -53.92 1.08
CA ILE A 50 -7.47 -54.88 0.12
C ILE A 50 -7.12 -56.19 0.79
N VAL A 51 -6.51 -56.19 1.99
CA VAL A 51 -6.16 -57.42 2.74
C VAL A 51 -7.41 -58.20 3.08
N HIS A 52 -8.52 -57.54 3.50
CA HIS A 52 -9.78 -58.17 3.77
C HIS A 52 -10.39 -58.86 2.53
N LEU A 53 -10.42 -58.14 1.40
CA LEU A 53 -10.96 -58.65 0.11
C LEU A 53 -10.11 -59.80 -0.45
N ALA A 54 -8.80 -59.70 -0.39
CA ALA A 54 -7.87 -60.73 -0.86
C ALA A 54 -8.03 -62.05 -0.08
N LYS A 55 -8.33 -62.00 1.19
CA LYS A 55 -8.59 -63.18 2.02
C LYS A 55 -10.00 -63.75 1.86
N LYS A 56 -10.83 -63.23 0.91
CA LYS A 56 -12.18 -63.65 0.60
C LYS A 56 -13.13 -63.75 1.85
N ARG A 57 -12.89 -62.88 2.82
CA ARG A 57 -13.65 -62.88 4.10
C ARG A 57 -15.02 -62.18 3.95
N ARG A 58 -16.01 -62.60 4.68
CA ARG A 58 -17.32 -61.92 4.77
C ARG A 58 -17.36 -61.04 6.05
N PRO A 59 -18.03 -59.85 6.05
CA PRO A 59 -18.84 -59.28 4.94
C PRO A 59 -17.97 -58.47 3.93
N ALA A 60 -17.98 -58.88 2.66
CA ALA A 60 -17.22 -58.24 1.58
C ALA A 60 -17.77 -56.84 1.22
N GLY A 61 -19.04 -56.55 1.46
CA GLY A 61 -19.70 -55.30 1.11
C GLY A 61 -19.05 -54.08 1.83
N MET A 62 -18.90 -54.17 3.16
CA MET A 62 -18.29 -53.08 3.95
C MET A 62 -16.83 -52.81 3.54
N ALA A 63 -16.05 -53.88 3.25
CA ALA A 63 -14.68 -53.71 2.80
C ALA A 63 -14.59 -53.05 1.42
N ARG A 64 -15.50 -53.37 0.47
CA ARG A 64 -15.56 -52.71 -0.86
C ARG A 64 -15.84 -51.24 -0.73
N TRP A 65 -16.83 -50.84 0.07
CA TRP A 65 -17.15 -49.43 0.32
C TRP A 65 -16.03 -48.70 1.04
N GLY A 66 -15.44 -49.30 2.07
CA GLY A 66 -14.28 -48.71 2.76
C GLY A 66 -13.08 -48.50 1.86
N THR A 67 -12.80 -49.46 0.96
CA THR A 67 -11.71 -49.31 -0.04
C THR A 67 -12.02 -48.20 -1.03
N ALA A 68 -13.25 -48.12 -1.54
CA ALA A 68 -13.66 -47.05 -2.47
C ALA A 68 -13.56 -45.65 -1.84
N LEU A 69 -14.05 -45.50 -0.59
CA LEU A 69 -13.95 -44.25 0.15
C LEU A 69 -12.49 -43.84 0.43
N SER A 70 -11.63 -44.83 0.72
CA SER A 70 -10.19 -44.58 0.92
C SER A 70 -9.50 -44.07 -0.35
N ILE A 71 -9.85 -44.60 -1.51
CA ILE A 71 -9.34 -44.15 -2.81
C ILE A 71 -9.78 -42.69 -3.08
N VAL A 72 -11.06 -42.38 -2.86
CA VAL A 72 -11.58 -41.02 -3.06
C VAL A 72 -10.90 -40.05 -2.10
N GLY A 73 -10.71 -40.43 -0.82
CA GLY A 73 -9.99 -39.62 0.15
C GLY A 73 -8.53 -39.36 -0.21
N LEU A 74 -7.83 -40.37 -0.77
CA LEU A 74 -6.46 -40.20 -1.27
C LEU A 74 -6.39 -39.22 -2.45
N ILE A 75 -7.31 -39.34 -3.41
CA ILE A 75 -7.38 -38.43 -4.55
C ILE A 75 -7.67 -36.99 -4.07
N ALA A 76 -8.62 -36.84 -3.15
CA ALA A 76 -8.94 -35.52 -2.57
C ALA A 76 -7.74 -34.93 -1.84
N SER A 77 -7.05 -35.72 -0.99
CA SER A 77 -5.85 -35.25 -0.27
C SER A 77 -4.72 -34.84 -1.22
N LEU A 78 -4.52 -35.57 -2.32
CA LEU A 78 -3.54 -35.21 -3.35
C LEU A 78 -3.95 -33.91 -4.05
N GLY A 79 -5.22 -33.74 -4.38
CA GLY A 79 -5.75 -32.50 -4.94
C GLY A 79 -5.52 -31.29 -4.04
N PHE A 80 -5.81 -31.42 -2.73
CA PHE A 80 -5.55 -30.37 -1.74
C PHE A 80 -4.04 -30.10 -1.57
N ALA A 81 -3.20 -31.14 -1.60
CA ALA A 81 -1.75 -30.94 -1.53
C ALA A 81 -1.21 -30.18 -2.74
N ILE A 82 -1.71 -30.46 -3.95
CA ILE A 82 -1.34 -29.73 -5.16
C ILE A 82 -1.84 -28.29 -5.09
N LEU A 83 -3.08 -28.06 -4.67
CA LEU A 83 -3.63 -26.71 -4.50
C LEU A 83 -2.84 -25.91 -3.44
N TYR A 84 -2.56 -26.52 -2.29
CA TYR A 84 -1.75 -25.90 -1.26
C TYR A 84 -0.34 -25.57 -1.75
N TYR A 85 0.31 -26.51 -2.45
CA TYR A 85 1.65 -26.29 -3.01
C TYR A 85 1.64 -25.19 -4.08
N SER A 86 0.62 -25.15 -4.94
CA SER A 86 0.50 -24.08 -5.94
C SER A 86 0.25 -22.72 -5.30
N ALA A 87 -0.62 -22.65 -4.27
CA ALA A 87 -0.86 -21.45 -3.50
C ALA A 87 0.41 -21.00 -2.74
N TYR A 88 1.15 -21.94 -2.17
CA TYR A 88 2.43 -21.68 -1.51
C TYR A 88 3.48 -21.13 -2.50
N GLN A 89 3.58 -21.72 -3.70
CA GLN A 89 4.47 -21.22 -4.76
C GLN A 89 4.05 -19.83 -5.25
N GLN A 90 2.75 -19.57 -5.39
CA GLN A 90 2.25 -18.23 -5.72
C GLN A 90 2.55 -17.24 -4.59
N PHE A 91 2.34 -17.64 -3.34
CA PHE A 91 2.67 -16.83 -2.17
C PHE A 91 4.17 -16.54 -2.06
N THR A 92 5.03 -17.55 -2.28
CA THR A 92 6.49 -17.32 -2.28
C THR A 92 6.96 -16.45 -3.43
N LYS A 93 6.40 -16.61 -4.64
CA LYS A 93 6.64 -15.72 -5.77
C LYS A 93 6.13 -14.30 -5.48
N PHE A 94 4.95 -14.19 -4.87
CA PHE A 94 4.41 -12.90 -4.41
C PHE A 94 5.33 -12.25 -3.38
N MET A 95 5.80 -13.00 -2.38
CA MET A 95 6.75 -12.48 -1.37
C MET A 95 8.09 -12.11 -1.98
N GLN A 96 8.59 -12.88 -2.96
CA GLN A 96 9.82 -12.56 -3.70
C GLN A 96 9.63 -11.33 -4.61
N SER A 97 8.50 -11.19 -5.29
CA SER A 97 8.22 -9.99 -6.08
C SER A 97 7.94 -8.75 -5.22
N ALA A 98 7.31 -8.93 -4.06
CA ALA A 98 7.15 -7.86 -3.08
C ALA A 98 8.50 -7.41 -2.49
N SER A 99 9.47 -8.31 -2.38
CA SER A 99 10.84 -7.97 -1.94
C SER A 99 11.72 -7.36 -3.06
N GLN A 100 11.35 -7.52 -4.32
CA GLN A 100 12.07 -6.96 -5.48
C GLN A 100 11.42 -5.69 -6.04
N GLY A 101 10.23 -5.29 -5.54
CA GLY A 101 9.54 -4.07 -5.95
C GLY A 101 10.21 -2.85 -5.34
N GLY A 102 10.99 -2.14 -6.14
CA GLY A 102 11.37 -0.73 -5.96
C GLY A 102 11.76 -0.27 -4.56
N GLN A 103 12.47 -1.09 -3.78
CA GLN A 103 13.12 -0.59 -2.58
C GLN A 103 14.09 0.53 -2.98
N VAL A 104 14.01 1.66 -2.29
CA VAL A 104 15.07 2.65 -2.37
C VAL A 104 16.38 1.90 -2.15
N ASP A 105 17.26 1.95 -3.13
CA ASP A 105 18.56 1.29 -3.04
C ASP A 105 19.41 2.00 -1.99
N LEU A 106 19.26 1.57 -0.74
CA LEU A 106 20.02 2.11 0.37
C LEU A 106 21.52 1.77 0.27
N THR A 107 21.92 0.82 -0.60
CA THR A 107 23.34 0.48 -0.79
C THR A 107 24.12 1.62 -1.44
N GLN A 108 23.46 2.56 -2.13
CA GLN A 108 24.07 3.80 -2.61
C GLN A 108 24.74 4.61 -1.49
N TRP A 109 24.30 4.44 -0.24
CA TRP A 109 24.87 5.10 0.93
C TRP A 109 26.12 4.39 1.49
N GLU A 110 26.45 3.21 1.01
CA GLU A 110 27.67 2.50 1.42
C GLU A 110 28.92 3.25 0.91
N GLY A 111 29.83 3.46 1.83
CA GLY A 111 31.02 4.29 1.60
C GLY A 111 30.78 5.80 1.79
N VAL A 112 29.57 6.21 2.18
CA VAL A 112 29.20 7.61 2.47
C VAL A 112 29.31 7.88 3.97
N LYS A 113 29.69 9.10 4.36
CA LYS A 113 29.58 9.51 5.77
C LYS A 113 28.12 9.50 6.20
N ALA A 114 27.84 8.79 7.28
CA ALA A 114 26.51 8.72 7.87
C ALA A 114 26.03 10.14 8.25
N PRO A 115 24.86 10.58 7.76
CA PRO A 115 24.26 11.82 8.22
C PRO A 115 24.03 11.81 9.72
N ASP A 116 24.27 12.93 10.39
CA ASP A 116 24.12 13.01 11.84
C ASP A 116 22.65 12.90 12.24
N ILE A 117 22.39 12.08 13.23
CA ILE A 117 21.07 11.95 13.87
C ILE A 117 21.20 12.18 15.37
N SER A 118 20.14 12.73 15.94
CA SER A 118 19.98 12.86 17.39
C SER A 118 18.68 12.18 17.80
N VAL A 119 18.79 11.12 18.60
CA VAL A 119 17.63 10.35 19.07
C VAL A 119 17.58 10.31 20.57
N THR A 120 16.38 10.35 21.14
CA THR A 120 16.16 10.24 22.59
C THR A 120 15.77 8.80 22.91
N THR A 121 16.57 8.16 23.74
CA THR A 121 16.31 6.78 24.18
C THR A 121 15.15 6.71 25.18
N LEU A 122 14.60 5.51 25.38
CA LEU A 122 13.47 5.29 26.30
C LEU A 122 13.75 5.66 27.76
N ASN A 123 15.04 5.76 28.15
CA ASN A 123 15.47 6.22 29.48
C ASN A 123 15.82 7.71 29.53
N GLY A 124 15.57 8.46 28.44
CA GLY A 124 15.78 9.91 28.37
C GLY A 124 17.19 10.34 27.96
N GLN A 125 18.10 9.43 27.69
CA GLN A 125 19.43 9.77 27.20
C GLN A 125 19.36 10.21 25.73
N ILE A 126 20.04 11.31 25.40
CA ILE A 126 20.20 11.75 24.02
C ILE A 126 21.46 11.09 23.45
N ILE A 127 21.32 10.42 22.31
CA ILE A 127 22.42 9.86 21.53
C ILE A 127 22.52 10.64 20.24
N LYS A 128 23.67 11.24 19.98
CA LYS A 128 24.02 11.86 18.71
C LYS A 128 25.06 11.00 18.01
N LEU A 129 24.85 10.72 16.74
CA LEU A 129 25.77 9.90 15.96
C LEU A 129 27.16 10.55 15.89
N SER A 130 27.21 11.86 15.76
CA SER A 130 28.47 12.64 15.76
C SER A 130 29.32 12.47 17.02
N ASP A 131 28.68 12.17 18.18
CA ASP A 131 29.37 11.98 19.47
C ASP A 131 29.96 10.56 19.62
N LEU A 132 29.65 9.65 18.69
CA LEU A 132 30.10 8.25 18.69
C LEU A 132 31.33 8.01 17.82
N LYS A 133 32.01 9.08 17.37
CA LYS A 133 33.27 8.94 16.62
C LYS A 133 34.29 8.09 17.37
N GLY A 134 34.98 7.21 16.64
CA GLY A 134 35.94 6.24 17.20
C GLY A 134 35.31 4.93 17.63
N LYS A 135 33.98 4.82 17.61
CA LYS A 135 33.23 3.58 17.87
C LYS A 135 32.52 3.10 16.61
N ARG A 136 32.34 1.80 16.47
CA ARG A 136 31.41 1.25 15.50
C ARG A 136 29.98 1.47 15.98
N VAL A 137 29.07 1.77 15.07
CA VAL A 137 27.67 1.99 15.40
C VAL A 137 26.80 1.09 14.54
N VAL A 138 25.85 0.42 15.17
CA VAL A 138 24.77 -0.31 14.51
C VAL A 138 23.47 0.40 14.82
N LEU A 139 22.81 0.90 13.77
CA LEU A 139 21.46 1.45 13.86
C LEU A 139 20.50 0.41 13.28
N ASP A 140 19.66 -0.15 14.14
CA ASP A 140 18.65 -1.14 13.77
C ASP A 140 17.26 -0.49 13.77
N PHE A 141 16.61 -0.46 12.62
CA PHE A 141 15.26 0.05 12.43
C PHE A 141 14.26 -1.10 12.47
N TRP A 142 13.37 -1.09 13.45
CA TRP A 142 12.51 -2.21 13.78
C TRP A 142 11.15 -1.79 14.34
N ALA A 143 10.23 -2.77 14.56
CA ALA A 143 8.97 -2.56 15.26
C ALA A 143 8.54 -3.77 16.07
N THR A 144 7.71 -3.55 17.10
CA THR A 144 7.21 -4.62 17.98
C THR A 144 6.30 -5.62 17.28
N TRP A 145 5.61 -5.17 16.25
CA TRP A 145 4.70 -5.95 15.41
C TRP A 145 5.37 -6.66 14.23
N CYS A 146 6.67 -6.45 14.01
CA CYS A 146 7.43 -7.01 12.90
C CYS A 146 8.01 -8.39 13.28
N PRO A 147 7.49 -9.52 12.77
CA PRO A 147 7.94 -10.85 13.18
C PRO A 147 9.43 -11.14 12.92
N PRO A 148 10.04 -10.78 11.76
CA PRO A 148 11.47 -10.97 11.55
C PRO A 148 12.31 -10.10 12.50
N CYS A 149 11.90 -8.87 12.80
CA CYS A 149 12.58 -8.00 13.76
C CYS A 149 12.62 -8.64 15.16
N VAL A 150 11.46 -9.13 15.62
CA VAL A 150 11.33 -9.77 16.95
C VAL A 150 12.19 -11.04 17.06
N ARG A 151 12.38 -11.77 15.96
CA ARG A 151 13.22 -12.94 15.90
C ARG A 151 14.71 -12.59 15.97
N GLU A 152 15.11 -11.43 15.50
CA GLU A 152 16.49 -10.94 15.48
C GLU A 152 16.97 -10.34 16.81
N ILE A 153 16.06 -9.83 17.65
CA ILE A 153 16.36 -9.21 18.95
C ILE A 153 17.31 -10.06 19.82
N PRO A 154 17.16 -11.39 19.97
CA PRO A 154 18.10 -12.20 20.74
C PRO A 154 19.54 -12.11 20.23
N HIS A 155 19.75 -11.95 18.92
CA HIS A 155 21.05 -11.79 18.30
C HIS A 155 21.71 -10.47 18.70
N PHE A 156 20.94 -9.38 18.67
CA PHE A 156 21.40 -8.07 19.15
C PHE A 156 21.72 -8.08 20.66
N ILE A 157 20.87 -8.72 21.47
CA ILE A 157 21.12 -8.89 22.93
C ILE A 157 22.44 -9.61 23.15
N GLN A 158 22.69 -10.70 22.43
CA GLN A 158 23.91 -11.48 22.53
C GLN A 158 25.13 -10.66 22.08
N LEU A 159 25.05 -10.01 20.93
CA LEU A 159 26.14 -9.19 20.39
C LEU A 159 26.48 -8.05 21.35
N PHE A 160 25.48 -7.34 21.86
CA PHE A 160 25.66 -6.25 22.81
C PHE A 160 26.28 -6.72 24.14
N SER A 161 25.94 -7.93 24.61
CA SER A 161 26.51 -8.51 25.84
C SER A 161 27.98 -8.94 25.67
N GLN A 162 28.36 -9.36 24.45
CA GLN A 162 29.70 -9.88 24.18
C GLN A 162 30.70 -8.83 23.70
N THR A 163 30.25 -7.60 23.44
CA THR A 163 31.09 -6.53 22.86
C THR A 163 31.25 -5.38 23.85
N SER A 164 32.47 -4.81 23.92
CA SER A 164 32.73 -3.60 24.73
C SER A 164 32.03 -2.39 24.12
N ARG A 165 31.39 -1.57 24.97
CA ARG A 165 30.74 -0.30 24.60
C ARG A 165 31.72 0.77 24.12
N ASP A 166 32.99 0.59 24.35
CA ASP A 166 34.03 1.45 23.79
C ASP A 166 34.32 1.14 22.32
N ASN A 167 33.96 -0.06 21.87
CA ASN A 167 34.19 -0.53 20.50
C ASN A 167 32.92 -0.50 19.64
N LEU A 168 31.75 -0.85 20.22
CA LEU A 168 30.49 -0.99 19.49
C LEU A 168 29.33 -0.38 20.29
N VAL A 169 28.55 0.45 19.61
CA VAL A 169 27.26 0.97 20.08
C VAL A 169 26.16 0.41 19.21
N ILE A 170 25.10 -0.12 19.81
CA ILE A 170 23.90 -0.59 19.12
C ILE A 170 22.74 0.30 19.56
N VAL A 171 21.96 0.81 18.63
CA VAL A 171 20.75 1.60 18.90
C VAL A 171 19.61 1.03 18.05
N GLY A 172 18.59 0.52 18.72
CA GLY A 172 17.34 0.16 18.06
C GLY A 172 16.43 1.39 17.93
N ILE A 173 15.94 1.66 16.74
CA ILE A 173 15.11 2.83 16.43
C ILE A 173 13.76 2.33 15.93
N SER A 174 12.67 2.86 16.52
CA SER A 174 11.30 2.57 16.11
C SER A 174 10.49 3.86 16.06
N ASP A 175 9.46 3.91 15.24
CA ASP A 175 8.51 5.03 15.16
C ASP A 175 7.29 4.86 16.07
N GLU A 176 7.25 3.76 16.84
CA GLU A 176 6.18 3.47 17.79
C GLU A 176 6.26 4.36 19.03
N ASP A 177 5.15 4.46 19.75
CA ASP A 177 5.08 5.26 20.97
C ASP A 177 5.96 4.68 22.10
N VAL A 178 6.45 5.58 22.95
CA VAL A 178 7.40 5.27 24.03
C VAL A 178 6.84 4.24 25.02
N LYS A 179 5.53 4.24 25.28
CA LYS A 179 4.90 3.31 26.23
C LYS A 179 4.93 1.88 25.67
N THR A 180 4.49 1.71 24.44
CA THR A 180 4.52 0.42 23.73
C THR A 180 5.94 -0.16 23.72
N LEU A 181 6.93 0.66 23.36
CA LEU A 181 8.33 0.24 23.34
C LEU A 181 8.85 -0.14 24.73
N LYS A 182 8.56 0.65 25.78
CA LYS A 182 8.99 0.33 27.16
C LYS A 182 8.44 -1.01 27.64
N ASP A 183 7.16 -1.27 27.41
CA ASP A 183 6.51 -2.52 27.81
C ASP A 183 7.13 -3.71 27.05
N PHE A 184 7.41 -3.55 25.78
CA PHE A 184 8.02 -4.59 24.96
C PHE A 184 9.47 -4.86 25.34
N VAL A 185 10.29 -3.82 25.53
CA VAL A 185 11.70 -3.93 25.97
C VAL A 185 11.80 -4.70 27.27
N LYS A 186 10.94 -4.37 28.25
CA LYS A 186 10.87 -5.08 29.53
C LYS A 186 10.48 -6.56 29.33
N LYS A 187 9.48 -6.83 28.50
CA LYS A 187 8.99 -8.19 28.23
C LYS A 187 10.04 -9.07 27.54
N LYS A 188 10.82 -8.48 26.62
CA LYS A 188 11.82 -9.22 25.83
C LYS A 188 13.23 -9.20 26.45
N GLY A 189 13.45 -8.44 27.49
CA GLY A 189 14.77 -8.31 28.14
C GLY A 189 15.82 -7.65 27.27
N ILE A 190 15.43 -6.68 26.43
CA ILE A 190 16.35 -5.94 25.56
C ILE A 190 17.31 -5.13 26.41
N ASN A 191 18.61 -5.32 26.19
CA ASN A 191 19.69 -4.79 27.01
C ASN A 191 20.51 -3.68 26.34
N TYR A 192 20.15 -3.29 25.11
CA TYR A 192 20.78 -2.23 24.35
C TYR A 192 19.85 -1.00 24.22
N PRO A 193 20.37 0.20 23.93
CA PRO A 193 19.58 1.41 23.78
C PRO A 193 18.47 1.28 22.72
N ILE A 194 17.26 1.64 23.12
CA ILE A 194 16.12 1.77 22.21
C ILE A 194 15.65 3.22 22.21
N ALA A 195 15.40 3.77 21.03
CA ALA A 195 14.86 5.11 20.82
C ALA A 195 13.55 5.07 20.04
N SER A 196 12.64 6.00 20.38
CA SER A 196 11.49 6.32 19.55
C SER A 196 11.84 7.57 18.73
N ALA A 197 11.85 7.43 17.39
CA ALA A 197 12.19 8.54 16.52
C ALA A 197 11.32 8.54 15.27
N LYS A 198 10.85 9.75 14.91
CA LYS A 198 10.08 10.02 13.69
C LYS A 198 10.75 11.14 12.92
N ASN A 199 10.46 11.25 11.63
CA ASN A 199 10.91 12.34 10.76
C ASN A 199 12.44 12.50 10.70
N LEU A 200 13.16 11.40 10.60
CA LEU A 200 14.60 11.40 10.36
C LEU A 200 14.88 11.84 8.91
N LEU A 201 16.10 12.31 8.68
CA LEU A 201 16.56 12.65 7.33
C LEU A 201 17.09 11.42 6.59
N ALA A 202 17.25 11.51 5.26
CA ALA A 202 17.87 10.46 4.46
C ALA A 202 19.29 10.10 4.98
N PRO A 203 19.67 8.82 4.94
CA PRO A 203 18.98 7.64 4.41
C PRO A 203 17.92 7.03 5.35
N TYR A 204 17.81 7.52 6.56
CA TYR A 204 16.98 6.91 7.61
C TYR A 204 15.49 7.15 7.39
N SER A 205 15.13 8.23 6.67
CA SER A 205 13.75 8.47 6.19
C SER A 205 13.36 7.55 5.05
N ASP A 206 14.34 7.00 4.34
CA ASP A 206 14.13 6.26 3.09
C ASP A 206 13.93 4.75 3.32
N ILE A 207 13.85 4.35 4.57
CA ILE A 207 13.62 2.95 4.97
C ILE A 207 12.16 2.57 4.66
N GLU A 208 11.99 1.61 3.77
CA GLU A 208 10.68 1.11 3.31
C GLU A 208 10.31 -0.24 3.88
N ALA A 209 11.28 -0.99 4.36
CA ALA A 209 11.10 -2.30 4.95
C ALA A 209 11.87 -2.44 6.25
N ILE A 210 11.34 -3.23 7.17
CA ILE A 210 12.00 -3.56 8.44
C ILE A 210 12.09 -5.08 8.63
N PRO A 211 13.15 -5.57 9.29
CA PRO A 211 14.26 -4.81 9.85
C PRO A 211 15.17 -4.22 8.76
N THR A 212 15.76 -3.05 9.04
CA THR A 212 16.84 -2.46 8.23
C THR A 212 17.95 -2.03 9.17
N THR A 213 19.17 -2.48 8.90
CA THR A 213 20.32 -2.26 9.76
C THR A 213 21.42 -1.52 9.02
N PHE A 214 21.87 -0.41 9.58
CA PHE A 214 23.04 0.34 9.11
C PHE A 214 24.25 -0.01 9.97
N PHE A 215 25.33 -0.42 9.32
CA PHE A 215 26.62 -0.67 9.95
C PHE A 215 27.55 0.50 9.65
N ILE A 216 27.98 1.22 10.69
CA ILE A 216 28.77 2.44 10.59
C ILE A 216 30.10 2.23 11.30
N ASP A 217 31.19 2.56 10.62
CA ASP A 217 32.53 2.38 11.14
C ASP A 217 32.97 3.48 12.11
N ARG A 218 34.23 3.38 12.60
CA ARG A 218 34.81 4.34 13.56
C ARG A 218 35.02 5.73 12.97
N GLN A 219 35.11 5.86 11.66
CA GLN A 219 35.21 7.14 10.96
C GLN A 219 33.83 7.78 10.71
N GLY A 220 32.75 7.07 11.05
CA GLY A 220 31.37 7.47 10.78
C GLY A 220 30.94 7.25 9.34
N VAL A 221 31.54 6.28 8.64
CA VAL A 221 31.17 5.90 7.27
C VAL A 221 30.22 4.70 7.31
N ILE A 222 29.13 4.77 6.57
CA ILE A 222 28.22 3.63 6.38
C ILE A 222 28.98 2.58 5.56
N GLN A 223 29.28 1.45 6.21
CA GLN A 223 29.98 0.34 5.54
C GLN A 223 29.03 -0.54 4.78
N MET A 224 27.86 -0.75 5.35
CA MET A 224 26.86 -1.68 4.81
C MET A 224 25.47 -1.27 5.29
N VAL A 225 24.49 -1.49 4.43
CA VAL A 225 23.06 -1.42 4.78
C VAL A 225 22.42 -2.74 4.41
N VAL A 226 21.79 -3.39 5.39
CA VAL A 226 21.10 -4.66 5.18
C VAL A 226 19.62 -4.49 5.47
N VAL A 227 18.80 -4.89 4.49
CA VAL A 227 17.34 -4.94 4.62
C VAL A 227 16.94 -6.39 4.82
N GLY A 228 16.30 -6.69 5.94
CA GLY A 228 15.86 -8.02 6.29
C GLY A 228 16.59 -8.60 7.50
N TYR A 229 16.24 -9.83 7.85
CA TYR A 229 16.72 -10.57 9.02
C TYR A 229 18.16 -11.03 8.87
N HIS A 230 18.95 -10.93 9.96
CA HIS A 230 20.30 -11.48 10.06
C HIS A 230 20.32 -12.73 10.95
N GLU A 231 21.09 -13.72 10.55
CA GLU A 231 21.60 -14.73 11.49
C GLU A 231 22.69 -14.10 12.38
N TYR A 232 22.89 -14.68 13.57
CA TYR A 232 23.86 -14.12 14.53
C TYR A 232 25.28 -14.02 13.98
N SER A 233 25.72 -15.02 13.18
CA SER A 233 27.04 -15.03 12.54
C SER A 233 27.25 -13.83 11.63
N ASP A 234 26.23 -13.51 10.82
CA ASP A 234 26.29 -12.45 9.83
C ASP A 234 26.23 -11.08 10.53
N LEU A 235 25.26 -10.89 11.44
CA LEU A 235 25.17 -9.70 12.28
C LEU A 235 26.49 -9.36 12.99
N LYS A 236 27.15 -10.38 13.57
CA LYS A 236 28.43 -10.21 14.25
C LYS A 236 29.58 -9.88 13.29
N SER A 237 29.64 -10.56 12.14
CA SER A 237 30.62 -10.30 11.09
C SER A 237 30.53 -8.86 10.58
N ASP A 238 29.32 -8.42 10.29
CA ASP A 238 29.05 -7.10 9.71
C ASP A 238 29.29 -5.97 10.73
N ALA A 239 28.83 -6.15 11.98
CA ALA A 239 29.05 -5.19 13.06
C ALA A 239 30.54 -5.02 13.44
N LEU A 240 31.37 -6.00 13.19
CA LEU A 240 32.80 -6.00 13.53
C LEU A 240 33.70 -5.94 12.28
N ALA A 241 33.14 -5.73 11.10
CA ALA A 241 33.88 -5.62 9.85
C ALA A 241 35.02 -4.60 9.94
N PRO A 242 36.15 -4.75 9.23
CA PRO A 242 37.21 -3.74 9.17
C PRO A 242 36.66 -2.38 8.76
N ASP A 243 37.28 -1.29 9.27
CA ASP A 243 36.85 0.05 8.92
C ASP A 243 37.03 0.31 7.41
N PHE A 244 36.21 1.19 6.87
CA PHE A 244 36.23 1.56 5.44
C PHE A 244 37.62 2.04 5.03
N GLN A 245 38.14 1.45 3.96
CA GLN A 245 39.46 1.79 3.40
C GLN A 245 39.26 2.63 2.15
N GLY A 246 39.36 3.94 2.28
CA GLY A 246 39.25 4.84 1.14
C GLY A 246 38.75 6.24 1.52
N VAL A 247 38.56 7.08 0.51
CA VAL A 247 37.94 8.39 0.68
C VAL A 247 36.43 8.19 0.68
N PRO A 248 35.70 8.66 1.71
CA PRO A 248 34.25 8.57 1.72
C PRO A 248 33.65 9.24 0.48
N LYS A 249 32.66 8.56 -0.11
CA LYS A 249 31.90 9.13 -1.23
C LYS A 249 31.11 10.34 -0.77
N PRO A 250 30.79 11.30 -1.63
CA PRO A 250 29.80 12.32 -1.34
C PRO A 250 28.45 11.65 -1.06
N ALA A 251 27.66 12.25 -0.19
CA ALA A 251 26.28 11.77 0.02
C ALA A 251 25.54 11.75 -1.32
N PRO A 252 24.71 10.73 -1.57
CA PRO A 252 23.84 10.74 -2.73
C PRO A 252 23.07 12.05 -2.73
N THR A 253 23.21 12.81 -3.78
CA THR A 253 22.37 14.00 -3.97
C THR A 253 20.95 13.48 -4.18
N GLY A 254 20.02 13.88 -3.34
CA GLY A 254 18.61 13.66 -3.59
C GLY A 254 18.25 14.19 -5.00
N PRO A 255 17.08 13.81 -5.53
CA PRO A 255 16.63 14.38 -6.79
C PRO A 255 16.76 15.91 -6.73
N PRO A 256 17.20 16.56 -7.82
CA PRO A 256 17.41 17.99 -7.83
C PRO A 256 16.11 18.72 -7.49
N ALA A 257 16.22 19.84 -6.79
CA ALA A 257 15.10 20.76 -6.70
C ALA A 257 14.71 21.20 -8.11
N LEU A 258 13.41 21.44 -8.35
CA LEU A 258 12.97 21.97 -9.63
C LEU A 258 13.59 23.35 -9.86
N PRO A 259 14.01 23.67 -11.09
CA PRO A 259 14.44 25.02 -11.44
C PRO A 259 13.26 25.98 -11.26
N ASP A 260 13.56 27.19 -10.81
CA ASP A 260 12.56 28.26 -10.74
C ASP A 260 12.18 28.69 -12.16
N ALA A 261 10.89 28.92 -12.42
CA ALA A 261 10.41 29.53 -13.65
C ALA A 261 10.93 30.96 -13.78
N GLY A 262 10.98 31.47 -15.01
CA GLY A 262 11.43 32.85 -15.27
C GLY A 262 10.60 33.91 -14.53
N THR A 263 9.34 33.62 -14.23
CA THR A 263 8.47 34.48 -13.41
C THR A 263 7.83 33.63 -12.31
N MET A 264 8.16 33.97 -11.06
CA MET A 264 7.57 33.30 -9.89
C MET A 264 6.25 33.99 -9.50
N LEU A 265 5.23 33.18 -9.28
CA LEU A 265 3.95 33.66 -8.79
C LEU A 265 3.96 33.79 -7.27
N LYS A 266 3.30 34.81 -6.75
CA LYS A 266 3.10 35.02 -5.33
C LYS A 266 1.78 34.38 -4.88
N PRO A 267 1.80 33.43 -3.93
CA PRO A 267 0.57 32.91 -3.36
C PRO A 267 -0.11 33.98 -2.49
N VAL A 268 -1.40 34.20 -2.71
CA VAL A 268 -2.23 35.14 -1.98
C VAL A 268 -3.35 34.39 -1.30
N LEU A 269 -3.39 34.40 0.03
CA LEU A 269 -4.48 33.81 0.79
C LEU A 269 -5.78 34.59 0.54
N LEU A 270 -6.76 33.96 -0.09
CA LEU A 270 -8.08 34.55 -0.33
C LEU A 270 -8.95 34.50 0.93
N TRP A 271 -9.01 33.32 1.54
CA TRP A 271 -9.77 33.10 2.77
C TRP A 271 -9.25 31.87 3.52
N SER A 272 -9.61 31.81 4.81
CA SER A 272 -9.39 30.65 5.68
C SER A 272 -10.63 30.41 6.52
N LYS A 273 -11.06 29.14 6.61
CA LYS A 273 -12.25 28.73 7.36
C LYS A 273 -11.94 27.51 8.23
N SER A 274 -12.29 27.59 9.50
CA SER A 274 -12.22 26.44 10.39
C SER A 274 -13.45 25.55 10.22
N VAL A 275 -13.22 24.27 9.95
CA VAL A 275 -14.22 23.20 9.89
C VAL A 275 -13.78 22.09 10.82
N PRO A 276 -14.11 22.18 12.11
CA PRO A 276 -13.63 21.22 13.11
C PRO A 276 -14.03 19.78 12.78
N GLY A 277 -13.07 18.86 12.84
CA GLY A 277 -13.31 17.46 12.52
C GLY A 277 -13.30 17.14 11.03
N ALA A 278 -12.90 18.08 10.16
CA ALA A 278 -12.72 17.83 8.73
C ALA A 278 -11.62 16.77 8.52
N GLN A 279 -11.93 15.80 7.67
CA GLN A 279 -11.06 14.66 7.38
C GLN A 279 -10.78 14.46 5.89
N ALA A 280 -11.70 14.93 5.04
CA ALA A 280 -11.58 14.83 3.58
C ALA A 280 -12.16 16.07 2.90
N MET A 281 -11.63 16.36 1.73
CA MET A 281 -12.05 17.49 0.91
C MET A 281 -11.95 17.12 -0.58
N CYS A 282 -12.91 17.59 -1.36
CA CYS A 282 -12.82 17.61 -2.82
C CYS A 282 -13.39 18.94 -3.36
N VAL A 283 -13.19 19.16 -4.65
CA VAL A 283 -13.69 20.32 -5.38
C VAL A 283 -14.47 19.83 -6.59
N GLY A 284 -15.61 20.45 -6.85
CA GLY A 284 -16.46 20.14 -8.00
C GLY A 284 -17.65 21.07 -8.10
N ASP A 285 -18.33 21.07 -9.24
CA ASP A 285 -19.58 21.82 -9.41
C ASP A 285 -20.77 21.05 -8.82
N TRP A 286 -20.91 21.14 -7.50
CA TRP A 286 -21.91 20.39 -6.74
C TRP A 286 -23.34 20.96 -6.93
N GLU A 287 -23.43 22.24 -7.14
CA GLU A 287 -24.72 22.90 -7.32
C GLU A 287 -25.19 22.93 -8.80
N ASP A 288 -24.40 22.33 -9.71
CA ASP A 288 -24.68 22.37 -11.17
C ASP A 288 -24.86 23.82 -11.68
N SER A 289 -24.01 24.69 -11.19
CA SER A 289 -24.06 26.14 -11.42
C SER A 289 -23.06 26.66 -12.44
N GLY A 290 -22.15 25.79 -12.89
CA GLY A 290 -20.99 26.14 -13.69
C GLY A 290 -19.83 26.72 -12.88
N ASN A 291 -19.98 26.80 -11.54
CA ASN A 291 -18.93 27.24 -10.63
C ASN A 291 -18.55 26.12 -9.66
N ALA A 292 -17.28 25.97 -9.40
CA ALA A 292 -16.78 24.96 -8.45
C ALA A 292 -17.11 25.35 -7.00
N GLN A 293 -17.42 24.36 -6.18
CA GLN A 293 -17.53 24.46 -4.73
C GLN A 293 -16.49 23.56 -4.07
N VAL A 294 -16.17 23.88 -2.82
CA VAL A 294 -15.31 23.08 -1.94
C VAL A 294 -16.21 22.27 -1.02
N LEU A 295 -16.12 20.95 -1.13
CA LEU A 295 -16.86 20.00 -0.31
C LEU A 295 -15.93 19.46 0.78
N VAL A 296 -16.35 19.58 2.03
CA VAL A 296 -15.53 19.18 3.19
C VAL A 296 -16.32 18.21 4.06
N ALA A 297 -15.84 16.99 4.17
CA ALA A 297 -16.40 15.97 5.06
C ALA A 297 -15.83 16.13 6.47
N ALA A 298 -16.71 16.40 7.45
CA ALA A 298 -16.39 16.58 8.86
C ALA A 298 -17.32 15.73 9.73
N GLY A 299 -16.82 14.62 10.23
CA GLY A 299 -17.64 13.65 10.97
C GLY A 299 -18.77 13.07 10.10
N SER A 300 -20.02 13.32 10.49
CA SER A 300 -21.23 12.90 9.76
C SER A 300 -21.88 14.03 8.95
N LYS A 301 -21.12 15.07 8.59
CA LYS A 301 -21.61 16.20 7.80
C LYS A 301 -20.70 16.48 6.61
N LEU A 302 -21.32 16.86 5.50
CA LEU A 302 -20.66 17.46 4.35
C LEU A 302 -20.95 18.95 4.37
N HIS A 303 -19.92 19.78 4.43
CA HIS A 303 -20.00 21.23 4.30
C HIS A 303 -19.74 21.61 2.85
N ILE A 304 -20.58 22.44 2.26
CA ILE A 304 -20.45 22.95 0.90
C ILE A 304 -20.14 24.44 1.00
N ILE A 305 -18.96 24.82 0.50
CA ILE A 305 -18.35 26.14 0.64
C ILE A 305 -18.10 26.69 -0.77
N ASP A 306 -18.48 27.92 -1.06
CA ASP A 306 -18.14 28.55 -2.33
C ASP A 306 -16.68 29.02 -2.38
N LEU A 307 -16.21 29.45 -3.54
CA LEU A 307 -14.85 29.95 -3.71
C LEU A 307 -14.57 31.29 -3.04
N THR A 308 -15.58 31.94 -2.43
CA THR A 308 -15.41 33.14 -1.57
C THR A 308 -15.22 32.79 -0.10
N GLY A 309 -15.36 31.48 0.28
CA GLY A 309 -15.27 30.98 1.65
C GLY A 309 -16.61 30.98 2.40
N ALA A 310 -17.72 31.38 1.74
CA ALA A 310 -19.06 31.33 2.32
C ALA A 310 -19.58 29.89 2.30
N GLU A 311 -20.12 29.42 3.42
CA GLU A 311 -20.81 28.13 3.47
C GLU A 311 -22.22 28.29 2.86
N ILE A 312 -22.44 27.58 1.75
CA ILE A 312 -23.70 27.61 1.02
C ILE A 312 -24.73 26.73 1.73
N SER A 313 -24.31 25.51 2.10
CA SER A 313 -25.18 24.53 2.71
C SER A 313 -24.38 23.46 3.44
N SER A 314 -25.07 22.61 4.20
CA SER A 314 -24.49 21.38 4.73
C SER A 314 -25.46 20.22 4.65
N LEU A 315 -24.96 19.02 4.40
CA LEU A 315 -25.74 17.80 4.23
C LEU A 315 -25.30 16.74 5.24
N PRO A 316 -26.21 15.86 5.69
CA PRO A 316 -25.81 14.70 6.48
C PRO A 316 -25.07 13.69 5.62
N LEU A 317 -24.03 13.08 6.18
CA LEU A 317 -23.33 11.93 5.58
C LEU A 317 -23.79 10.64 6.28
N PRO A 318 -24.00 9.56 5.53
CA PRO A 318 -24.42 8.27 6.09
C PRO A 318 -23.29 7.58 6.87
N ASP A 319 -22.05 7.97 6.62
CA ASP A 319 -20.86 7.43 7.25
C ASP A 319 -19.77 8.51 7.37
N ARG A 320 -18.67 8.18 8.06
CA ARG A 320 -17.46 9.01 8.13
C ARG A 320 -16.52 8.62 7.01
N PHE A 321 -16.26 9.54 6.12
CA PHE A 321 -15.33 9.33 5.01
C PHE A 321 -14.00 10.02 5.30
N THR A 322 -12.92 9.34 4.99
CA THR A 322 -11.56 9.92 5.05
C THR A 322 -11.05 10.33 3.67
N LEU A 323 -11.80 9.96 2.63
CA LEU A 323 -11.59 10.34 1.24
C LEU A 323 -12.95 10.58 0.59
N ILE A 324 -13.05 11.67 -0.16
CA ILE A 324 -14.22 12.01 -0.96
C ILE A 324 -13.76 12.54 -2.32
N GLU A 325 -14.56 12.29 -3.35
CA GLU A 325 -14.33 12.83 -4.69
C GLU A 325 -15.66 13.16 -5.37
N CYS A 326 -15.69 14.29 -6.06
CA CYS A 326 -16.85 14.73 -6.82
C CYS A 326 -16.80 14.14 -8.23
N GLY A 327 -17.94 13.67 -8.71
CA GLY A 327 -18.15 13.21 -10.08
C GLY A 327 -19.47 13.75 -10.64
N LEU A 328 -19.69 13.57 -11.91
CA LEU A 328 -20.86 14.04 -12.63
C LEU A 328 -21.62 12.88 -13.29
N ASN A 329 -22.93 12.83 -13.05
CA ASN A 329 -23.85 12.13 -13.93
C ASN A 329 -24.63 13.19 -14.74
N LYS A 330 -24.42 13.23 -16.03
CA LYS A 330 -24.97 14.27 -16.91
C LYS A 330 -26.50 14.38 -16.87
N GLU A 331 -27.21 13.27 -16.62
CA GLU A 331 -28.65 13.23 -16.57
C GLU A 331 -29.22 13.48 -15.15
N LYS A 332 -28.50 13.03 -14.14
CA LYS A 332 -28.97 12.94 -12.73
C LYS A 332 -28.25 13.90 -11.79
N GLY A 333 -27.32 14.70 -12.33
CA GLY A 333 -26.54 15.70 -11.58
C GLY A 333 -25.33 15.11 -10.85
N PRO A 334 -24.71 15.91 -9.98
CA PRO A 334 -23.44 15.55 -9.34
C PRO A 334 -23.55 14.31 -8.44
N ARG A 335 -22.43 13.66 -8.28
CA ARG A 335 -22.22 12.49 -7.41
C ARG A 335 -21.04 12.75 -6.49
N LEU A 336 -21.14 12.21 -5.28
CA LEU A 336 -20.02 12.17 -4.34
C LEU A 336 -19.69 10.71 -4.05
N LEU A 337 -18.49 10.27 -4.33
CA LEU A 337 -17.97 9.06 -3.73
C LEU A 337 -17.33 9.38 -2.38
N GLY A 338 -17.51 8.47 -1.43
CA GLY A 338 -16.88 8.53 -0.12
C GLY A 338 -16.43 7.16 0.34
N TYR A 339 -15.21 7.08 0.86
CA TYR A 339 -14.65 5.85 1.39
C TYR A 339 -13.58 6.14 2.45
N SER A 340 -13.13 5.09 3.12
CA SER A 340 -11.95 5.12 3.98
C SER A 340 -10.95 4.12 3.46
N ASN A 341 -9.67 4.48 3.44
CA ASN A 341 -8.59 3.55 3.05
C ASN A 341 -8.69 2.27 3.87
N TRP A 342 -8.59 1.13 3.17
CA TRP A 342 -8.80 -0.20 3.71
C TRP A 342 -10.19 -0.41 4.32
N GLY A 343 -11.11 0.51 4.04
CA GLY A 343 -12.52 0.35 4.35
C GLY A 343 -13.16 -0.73 3.47
N SER A 344 -14.24 -1.32 3.98
CA SER A 344 -14.95 -2.41 3.29
C SER A 344 -15.90 -1.93 2.20
N ALA A 345 -16.10 -0.61 2.02
CA ALA A 345 -17.04 -0.09 1.04
C ALA A 345 -16.61 1.26 0.46
N VAL A 346 -17.00 1.48 -0.81
CA VAL A 346 -17.12 2.81 -1.44
C VAL A 346 -18.60 3.11 -1.54
N THR A 347 -19.02 4.25 -1.00
CA THR A 347 -20.40 4.71 -1.03
C THR A 347 -20.56 5.85 -2.02
N VAL A 348 -21.55 5.80 -2.88
CA VAL A 348 -21.91 6.87 -3.81
C VAL A 348 -23.18 7.56 -3.35
N LEU A 349 -23.10 8.89 -3.24
CA LEU A 349 -24.19 9.76 -2.80
C LEU A 349 -24.66 10.67 -3.94
N ASP A 350 -25.95 11.04 -3.91
CA ASP A 350 -26.51 12.08 -4.74
C ASP A 350 -26.34 13.48 -4.11
N LYS A 351 -26.74 14.51 -4.82
CA LYS A 351 -26.64 15.90 -4.37
C LYS A 351 -27.44 16.23 -3.10
N THR A 352 -28.28 15.34 -2.61
CA THR A 352 -29.01 15.50 -1.34
C THR A 352 -28.30 14.82 -0.17
N GLY A 353 -27.15 14.17 -0.42
CA GLY A 353 -26.42 13.36 0.56
C GLY A 353 -26.99 11.96 0.76
N LYS A 354 -27.99 11.56 -0.04
CA LYS A 354 -28.59 10.23 0.04
C LYS A 354 -27.75 9.21 -0.73
N LYS A 355 -27.56 8.04 -0.12
CA LYS A 355 -26.87 6.92 -0.77
C LYS A 355 -27.64 6.46 -2.01
N VAL A 356 -26.95 6.41 -3.15
CA VAL A 356 -27.44 5.86 -4.42
C VAL A 356 -27.12 4.37 -4.49
N TRP A 357 -25.85 4.01 -4.28
CA TRP A 357 -25.36 2.64 -4.27
C TRP A 357 -24.03 2.56 -3.54
N ASP A 358 -23.52 1.34 -3.33
CA ASP A 358 -22.22 1.06 -2.74
C ASP A 358 -21.54 -0.14 -3.39
N VAL A 359 -20.21 -0.16 -3.29
CA VAL A 359 -19.36 -1.31 -3.63
C VAL A 359 -18.80 -1.86 -2.35
N ASN A 360 -19.06 -3.15 -2.07
CA ASN A 360 -18.48 -3.84 -0.94
C ASN A 360 -17.25 -4.63 -1.37
N ALA A 361 -16.13 -4.43 -0.70
CA ALA A 361 -14.87 -5.09 -0.93
C ALA A 361 -14.53 -6.02 0.24
N LEU A 362 -14.34 -7.31 -0.04
CA LEU A 362 -14.02 -8.31 1.00
C LEU A 362 -12.69 -8.03 1.70
N PHE A 363 -11.72 -7.42 1.01
CA PHE A 363 -10.36 -7.19 1.51
C PHE A 363 -9.98 -5.71 1.61
N GLY A 364 -10.92 -4.81 1.36
CA GLY A 364 -10.72 -3.36 1.41
C GLY A 364 -10.55 -2.70 0.04
N VAL A 365 -10.69 -1.38 0.05
CA VAL A 365 -10.50 -0.51 -1.11
C VAL A 365 -9.26 0.34 -0.88
N ASP A 366 -8.31 0.32 -1.81
CA ASP A 366 -7.11 1.13 -1.75
C ASP A 366 -7.30 2.48 -2.45
N GLY A 367 -8.25 2.56 -3.37
CA GLY A 367 -8.64 3.82 -4.01
C GLY A 367 -9.90 3.71 -4.85
N ALA A 368 -10.56 4.84 -5.04
CA ALA A 368 -11.71 4.98 -5.94
C ALA A 368 -11.67 6.37 -6.58
N HIS A 369 -11.88 6.45 -7.89
CA HIS A 369 -11.82 7.69 -8.67
C HIS A 369 -12.91 7.74 -9.73
N TRP A 370 -13.41 8.96 -9.96
CA TRP A 370 -14.31 9.28 -11.06
C TRP A 370 -13.54 9.64 -12.33
N GLY A 371 -14.15 9.36 -13.48
CA GLY A 371 -13.71 9.86 -14.79
C GLY A 371 -14.58 9.35 -15.91
N ASP A 372 -14.82 10.17 -16.90
CA ASP A 372 -15.57 9.83 -18.11
C ASP A 372 -14.76 8.89 -18.98
N LEU A 373 -15.14 7.61 -18.99
CA LEU A 373 -14.41 6.55 -19.72
C LEU A 373 -14.79 6.48 -21.20
N ASP A 374 -16.03 6.78 -21.55
CA ASP A 374 -16.55 6.62 -22.91
C ASP A 374 -16.81 7.92 -23.66
N GLY A 375 -16.70 9.06 -23.00
CA GLY A 375 -16.80 10.39 -23.59
C GLY A 375 -18.25 10.89 -23.71
N ASP A 376 -19.18 10.34 -22.93
CA ASP A 376 -20.59 10.73 -22.97
C ASP A 376 -20.91 11.92 -22.04
N GLY A 377 -19.95 12.32 -21.18
CA GLY A 377 -20.04 13.39 -20.21
C GLY A 377 -20.58 12.93 -18.85
N THR A 378 -20.73 11.63 -18.64
CA THR A 378 -21.04 11.02 -17.35
C THR A 378 -19.81 10.30 -16.84
N ASP A 379 -19.45 10.51 -15.58
CA ASP A 379 -18.30 9.84 -14.99
C ASP A 379 -18.61 8.39 -14.60
N GLU A 380 -17.72 7.49 -14.93
CA GLU A 380 -17.60 6.15 -14.40
C GLU A 380 -16.67 6.14 -13.19
N MET A 381 -16.87 5.15 -12.31
CA MET A 381 -15.99 4.95 -11.16
C MET A 381 -15.02 3.80 -11.39
N ILE A 382 -13.73 4.03 -11.16
CA ILE A 382 -12.71 2.99 -11.08
C ILE A 382 -12.39 2.75 -9.61
N THR A 383 -12.33 1.46 -9.22
CA THR A 383 -11.92 1.05 -7.87
C THR A 383 -10.72 0.12 -7.93
N GLY A 384 -9.71 0.41 -7.12
CA GLY A 384 -8.59 -0.47 -6.82
C GLY A 384 -8.87 -1.24 -5.54
N MET A 385 -8.84 -2.57 -5.64
CA MET A 385 -9.17 -3.46 -4.53
C MET A 385 -7.92 -4.09 -3.94
N ASN A 386 -7.89 -4.20 -2.62
CA ASN A 386 -6.86 -4.94 -1.89
C ASN A 386 -7.04 -6.47 -2.08
N GLY A 387 -5.99 -7.24 -1.83
CA GLY A 387 -6.06 -8.70 -1.64
C GLY A 387 -6.57 -9.53 -2.81
N GLY A 388 -6.43 -9.08 -4.08
CA GLY A 388 -6.82 -9.84 -5.27
C GLY A 388 -8.19 -9.47 -5.85
N GLY A 389 -8.85 -8.43 -5.32
CA GLY A 389 -10.07 -7.87 -5.93
C GLY A 389 -9.81 -7.15 -7.25
N GLY A 390 -8.55 -6.80 -7.52
CA GLY A 390 -8.09 -6.22 -8.78
C GLY A 390 -8.61 -4.82 -9.04
N LEU A 391 -8.63 -4.46 -10.32
CA LEU A 391 -9.15 -3.18 -10.81
C LEU A 391 -10.55 -3.38 -11.37
N GLN A 392 -11.50 -2.53 -11.00
CA GLN A 392 -12.90 -2.66 -11.42
C GLN A 392 -13.47 -1.32 -11.89
N ALA A 393 -14.29 -1.34 -12.94
CA ALA A 393 -15.03 -0.18 -13.42
C ALA A 393 -16.53 -0.35 -13.18
N TRP A 394 -17.19 0.77 -12.88
CA TRP A 394 -18.59 0.83 -12.51
C TRP A 394 -19.24 2.04 -13.18
N SER A 395 -20.45 1.90 -13.72
CA SER A 395 -21.21 3.07 -14.16
C SER A 395 -21.58 3.96 -12.97
N SER A 396 -21.93 5.21 -13.21
CA SER A 396 -22.40 6.14 -12.19
C SER A 396 -23.64 5.65 -11.41
N ASP A 397 -24.36 4.65 -11.93
CA ASP A 397 -25.52 4.01 -11.32
C ASP A 397 -25.20 2.67 -10.61
N GLY A 398 -23.92 2.28 -10.53
CA GLY A 398 -23.49 1.10 -9.80
C GLY A 398 -23.50 -0.21 -10.58
N LYS A 399 -23.68 -0.18 -11.89
CA LYS A 399 -23.52 -1.38 -12.73
C LYS A 399 -22.03 -1.62 -12.98
N LYS A 400 -21.56 -2.82 -12.65
CA LYS A 400 -20.17 -3.22 -13.00
C LYS A 400 -20.02 -3.31 -14.51
N LEU A 401 -19.06 -2.57 -15.04
CA LEU A 401 -18.74 -2.54 -16.47
C LEU A 401 -17.73 -3.62 -16.83
N TRP A 402 -16.64 -3.66 -16.09
CA TRP A 402 -15.59 -4.66 -16.25
C TRP A 402 -14.78 -4.85 -14.96
N SER A 403 -13.98 -5.91 -14.92
CA SER A 403 -12.98 -6.12 -13.88
C SER A 403 -11.75 -6.81 -14.47
N VAL A 404 -10.57 -6.43 -13.96
CA VAL A 404 -9.28 -7.00 -14.32
C VAL A 404 -8.66 -7.62 -13.09
N ALA A 405 -8.29 -8.90 -13.19
CA ALA A 405 -7.57 -9.59 -12.13
C ALA A 405 -6.13 -9.04 -12.07
N LEU A 406 -5.90 -8.14 -11.16
CA LEU A 406 -4.58 -7.70 -10.72
C LEU A 406 -4.38 -8.21 -9.30
N GLY A 407 -3.14 -8.25 -8.85
CA GLY A 407 -2.86 -8.46 -7.44
C GLY A 407 -3.43 -7.32 -6.58
N ASN A 408 -2.72 -6.93 -5.55
CA ASN A 408 -3.09 -5.77 -4.77
C ASN A 408 -2.91 -4.50 -5.62
N VAL A 409 -3.97 -3.73 -5.84
CA VAL A 409 -3.94 -2.46 -6.57
C VAL A 409 -3.77 -1.33 -5.55
N TRP A 410 -2.60 -0.75 -5.49
CA TRP A 410 -2.25 0.23 -4.45
C TRP A 410 -2.71 1.65 -4.77
N ASN A 411 -2.71 2.01 -6.05
CA ASN A 411 -3.20 3.30 -6.49
C ASN A 411 -3.63 3.25 -7.95
N GLN A 412 -4.55 4.12 -8.32
CA GLN A 412 -5.04 4.29 -9.68
C GLN A 412 -5.27 5.75 -10.01
N ALA A 413 -5.27 6.07 -11.28
CA ALA A 413 -5.64 7.37 -11.82
C ALA A 413 -6.41 7.20 -13.12
N ILE A 414 -7.30 8.13 -13.42
CA ILE A 414 -8.09 8.15 -14.63
C ILE A 414 -7.78 9.44 -15.40
N VAL A 415 -7.62 9.30 -16.68
CA VAL A 415 -7.66 10.42 -17.62
C VAL A 415 -8.91 10.26 -18.46
N SER A 416 -9.88 11.11 -18.24
CA SER A 416 -11.17 11.09 -18.91
C SER A 416 -11.03 11.16 -20.43
N ALA A 417 -11.97 10.55 -21.14
CA ALA A 417 -12.10 10.70 -22.57
C ALA A 417 -12.43 12.15 -22.94
N THR A 418 -12.07 12.53 -24.13
CA THR A 418 -12.51 13.76 -24.78
C THR A 418 -13.08 13.40 -26.14
N LYS A 419 -13.70 14.34 -26.84
CA LYS A 419 -14.25 14.12 -28.18
C LYS A 419 -13.24 13.45 -29.14
N ASP A 420 -11.94 13.78 -28.99
CA ASP A 420 -10.90 13.36 -29.93
C ASP A 420 -9.87 12.38 -29.32
N GLN A 421 -10.00 12.10 -28.03
CA GLN A 421 -9.01 11.31 -27.29
C GLN A 421 -9.68 10.29 -26.35
N PRO A 422 -9.33 9.00 -26.42
CA PRO A 422 -9.91 8.00 -25.55
C PRO A 422 -9.37 8.14 -24.11
N ALA A 423 -10.16 7.67 -23.15
CA ALA A 423 -9.74 7.58 -21.76
C ALA A 423 -8.55 6.65 -21.55
N ARG A 424 -7.83 6.87 -20.47
CA ARG A 424 -6.77 5.99 -19.95
C ARG A 424 -6.96 5.76 -18.47
N VAL A 425 -6.78 4.52 -18.06
CA VAL A 425 -6.78 4.13 -16.65
C VAL A 425 -5.38 3.61 -16.30
N PHE A 426 -4.79 4.21 -15.30
CA PHE A 426 -3.49 3.82 -14.77
C PHE A 426 -3.68 3.11 -13.44
N ALA A 427 -2.98 2.02 -13.20
CA ALA A 427 -3.03 1.29 -11.93
C ALA A 427 -1.65 0.77 -11.55
N THR A 428 -1.30 0.92 -10.28
CA THR A 428 -0.10 0.29 -9.71
C THR A 428 -0.47 -1.03 -9.08
N GLU A 429 0.35 -2.04 -9.27
CA GLU A 429 0.22 -3.33 -8.60
C GLU A 429 1.36 -3.56 -7.61
N ALA A 430 1.24 -4.57 -6.76
CA ALA A 430 2.27 -4.93 -5.77
C ALA A 430 3.66 -5.21 -6.37
N GLY A 431 3.75 -5.47 -7.67
CA GLY A 431 5.01 -5.61 -8.41
C GLY A 431 5.68 -4.29 -8.82
N GLY A 432 5.11 -3.13 -8.43
CA GLY A 432 5.70 -1.81 -8.67
C GLY A 432 5.60 -1.28 -10.09
N SER A 433 5.00 -2.00 -11.04
CA SER A 433 4.75 -1.48 -12.40
C SER A 433 3.47 -0.65 -12.45
N VAL A 434 3.43 0.31 -13.38
CA VAL A 434 2.21 1.03 -13.75
C VAL A 434 1.61 0.34 -14.96
N LYS A 435 0.41 -0.19 -14.82
CA LYS A 435 -0.36 -0.76 -15.93
C LYS A 435 -1.32 0.27 -16.49
N VAL A 436 -1.37 0.37 -17.81
CA VAL A 436 -2.22 1.30 -18.55
C VAL A 436 -3.32 0.52 -19.27
N PHE A 437 -4.57 0.90 -19.03
CA PHE A 437 -5.73 0.25 -19.62
C PHE A 437 -6.54 1.24 -20.46
N ASN A 438 -7.28 0.72 -21.42
CA ASN A 438 -8.31 1.49 -22.13
C ASN A 438 -9.64 1.52 -21.34
N ALA A 439 -10.63 2.23 -21.87
CA ALA A 439 -11.98 2.35 -21.30
C ALA A 439 -12.69 1.01 -21.06
N GLN A 440 -12.34 -0.03 -21.80
CA GLN A 440 -12.92 -1.38 -21.73
C GLN A 440 -12.15 -2.32 -20.79
N GLY A 441 -11.10 -1.83 -20.11
CA GLY A 441 -10.27 -2.61 -19.20
C GLY A 441 -9.24 -3.50 -19.90
N ASN A 442 -8.97 -3.30 -21.20
CA ASN A 442 -7.90 -4.02 -21.90
C ASN A 442 -6.56 -3.37 -21.58
N LEU A 443 -5.58 -4.19 -21.21
CA LEU A 443 -4.21 -3.76 -20.95
C LEU A 443 -3.59 -3.24 -22.27
N LEU A 444 -3.10 -2.02 -22.24
CA LEU A 444 -2.38 -1.38 -23.33
C LEU A 444 -0.87 -1.49 -23.16
N GLU A 445 -0.38 -1.10 -21.97
CA GLU A 445 1.03 -0.95 -21.67
C GLU A 445 1.34 -1.38 -20.22
N THR A 446 2.59 -1.74 -19.97
CA THR A 446 3.15 -1.93 -18.63
C THR A 446 4.40 -1.09 -18.52
N LEU A 447 4.37 -0.05 -17.70
CA LEU A 447 5.39 0.97 -17.59
C LEU A 447 6.23 0.77 -16.33
N ARG A 448 7.52 1.14 -16.43
CA ARG A 448 8.45 1.26 -15.30
C ARG A 448 9.35 2.48 -15.54
N PRO A 449 8.80 3.70 -15.44
CA PRO A 449 9.48 4.91 -15.95
C PRO A 449 10.90 5.13 -15.43
N ASP A 450 11.15 4.91 -14.16
CA ASP A 450 12.49 5.04 -13.55
C ASP A 450 12.89 3.79 -12.74
N GLY A 451 12.29 2.64 -13.07
CA GLY A 451 12.56 1.38 -12.37
C GLY A 451 11.94 1.27 -10.99
N GLY A 452 11.12 2.23 -10.59
CA GLY A 452 10.66 2.41 -9.23
C GLY A 452 9.33 1.75 -8.89
N TYR A 453 8.96 1.95 -7.65
CA TYR A 453 7.72 1.52 -7.01
C TYR A 453 6.85 2.75 -6.72
N TYR A 454 5.65 2.79 -7.25
CA TYR A 454 4.80 3.97 -7.20
C TYR A 454 3.70 3.81 -6.16
N ALA A 455 3.83 4.52 -5.05
CA ALA A 455 2.90 4.44 -3.92
C ALA A 455 1.64 5.29 -4.13
N GLN A 456 1.78 6.41 -4.84
CA GLN A 456 0.70 7.35 -5.11
C GLN A 456 0.88 7.93 -6.52
N MET A 457 -0.25 8.19 -7.17
CA MET A 457 -0.25 8.62 -8.55
C MET A 457 -1.47 9.49 -8.86
N SER A 458 -1.29 10.47 -9.73
CA SER A 458 -2.36 11.20 -10.40
C SER A 458 -2.05 11.35 -11.87
N ALA A 459 -3.04 11.53 -12.70
CA ALA A 459 -2.86 11.69 -14.14
C ALA A 459 -3.86 12.69 -14.71
N CYS A 460 -3.44 13.46 -15.71
CA CYS A 460 -4.31 14.38 -16.43
C CYS A 460 -3.79 14.66 -17.84
N ARG A 461 -4.56 15.42 -18.64
CA ARG A 461 -4.15 15.88 -19.96
C ARG A 461 -3.56 17.27 -19.89
N ALA A 462 -2.31 17.40 -20.30
CA ALA A 462 -1.64 18.68 -20.49
C ALA A 462 -1.98 19.26 -21.86
N GLY A 463 -2.48 20.50 -21.89
CA GLY A 463 -2.84 21.19 -23.15
C GLY A 463 -3.85 20.40 -24.02
N GLY A 464 -4.70 19.59 -23.41
CA GLY A 464 -5.77 18.82 -24.06
C GLY A 464 -5.30 17.61 -24.91
N LYS A 465 -4.01 17.37 -25.05
CA LYS A 465 -3.47 16.32 -25.93
C LYS A 465 -2.59 15.30 -25.24
N THR A 466 -1.58 15.75 -24.53
CA THR A 466 -0.56 14.87 -23.93
C THR A 466 -1.01 14.42 -22.53
N ILE A 467 -0.95 13.14 -22.25
CA ILE A 467 -1.16 12.64 -20.90
C ILE A 467 0.11 12.85 -20.11
N GLN A 468 -0.04 13.36 -18.91
CA GLN A 468 1.02 13.48 -17.93
C GLN A 468 0.59 12.77 -16.65
N VAL A 469 1.46 11.91 -16.15
CA VAL A 469 1.29 11.18 -14.89
C VAL A 469 2.32 11.71 -13.91
N ILE A 470 1.89 12.02 -12.70
CA ILE A 470 2.77 12.35 -11.58
C ILE A 470 2.63 11.27 -10.51
N ALA A 471 3.75 10.81 -9.96
CA ALA A 471 3.75 9.72 -9.00
C ALA A 471 4.85 9.89 -7.96
N ILE A 472 4.66 9.29 -6.77
CA ILE A 472 5.71 9.18 -5.75
C ILE A 472 6.39 7.82 -5.90
N ASN A 473 7.70 7.85 -6.07
CA ASN A 473 8.60 6.73 -6.05
C ASN A 473 9.62 6.90 -4.91
N GLY A 474 9.38 6.27 -3.79
CA GLY A 474 10.19 6.45 -2.58
C GLY A 474 10.16 7.90 -2.08
N ASN A 475 11.32 8.56 -2.13
CA ASN A 475 11.49 9.97 -1.76
C ASN A 475 11.52 10.93 -2.96
N ARG A 476 11.04 10.48 -4.13
CA ARG A 476 10.99 11.26 -5.37
C ARG A 476 9.57 11.43 -5.88
N THR A 477 9.27 12.62 -6.36
CA THR A 477 8.17 12.87 -7.29
C THR A 477 8.70 12.69 -8.69
N VAL A 478 8.06 11.85 -9.48
CA VAL A 478 8.40 11.51 -10.86
C VAL A 478 7.23 11.86 -11.75
N THR A 479 7.49 12.58 -12.83
CA THR A 479 6.48 12.87 -13.86
C THR A 479 6.86 12.20 -15.17
N PHE A 480 5.91 11.52 -15.79
CA PHE A 480 6.11 10.77 -17.03
C PHE A 480 4.85 10.82 -17.92
N ASP A 481 5.00 10.49 -19.19
CA ASP A 481 3.89 10.36 -20.13
C ASP A 481 3.29 8.93 -20.14
N ASP A 482 2.25 8.72 -20.92
CA ASP A 482 1.57 7.42 -21.08
C ASP A 482 2.40 6.34 -21.80
N THR A 483 3.62 6.68 -22.27
CA THR A 483 4.63 5.74 -22.78
C THR A 483 5.68 5.39 -21.73
N GLY A 484 5.66 6.02 -20.57
CA GLY A 484 6.63 5.86 -19.49
C GLY A 484 7.90 6.71 -19.64
N LYS A 485 7.93 7.64 -20.59
CA LYS A 485 9.05 8.59 -20.74
C LYS A 485 9.01 9.61 -19.63
N VAL A 486 10.05 9.63 -18.79
CA VAL A 486 10.18 10.58 -17.69
C VAL A 486 10.37 11.99 -18.25
N ALA A 487 9.56 12.93 -17.78
CA ALA A 487 9.66 14.35 -18.11
C ALA A 487 10.60 15.06 -17.13
N TRP A 488 10.35 14.91 -15.83
CA TRP A 488 11.16 15.48 -14.76
C TRP A 488 10.99 14.71 -13.45
N THR A 489 11.94 14.94 -12.53
CA THR A 489 11.91 14.36 -11.18
C THR A 489 12.34 15.41 -10.17
N THR A 490 11.79 15.32 -8.95
CA THR A 490 12.22 16.15 -7.82
C THR A 490 12.09 15.38 -6.52
N SER A 491 12.57 15.96 -5.41
CA SER A 491 12.41 15.37 -4.09
C SER A 491 10.95 15.38 -3.64
N ALA A 492 10.54 14.35 -2.92
CA ALA A 492 9.23 14.26 -2.28
C ALA A 492 9.38 13.97 -0.78
N ILE A 493 8.44 14.44 0.02
CA ILE A 493 8.26 13.88 1.36
C ILE A 493 7.61 12.52 1.20
N LYS A 494 8.20 11.52 1.82
CA LYS A 494 7.58 10.22 1.94
C LYS A 494 6.27 10.37 2.72
N ASN A 495 5.16 10.28 1.97
CA ASN A 495 3.82 10.17 2.55
C ASN A 495 3.41 11.31 3.52
N PRO A 496 3.39 12.57 3.08
CA PRO A 496 3.22 13.74 3.97
C PRO A 496 1.92 13.74 4.77
N GLY A 497 0.85 13.11 4.28
CA GLY A 497 -0.44 12.97 4.97
C GLY A 497 -0.77 11.55 5.40
N GLY A 498 0.17 10.61 5.34
CA GLY A 498 -0.09 9.17 5.46
C GLY A 498 -0.73 8.60 4.20
N TRP A 499 -1.10 7.32 4.23
CA TRP A 499 -1.74 6.60 3.11
C TRP A 499 -3.14 7.14 2.71
N ARG A 500 -3.59 8.23 3.33
CA ARG A 500 -4.96 8.75 3.25
C ARG A 500 -5.08 10.09 2.52
N SER A 501 -3.99 10.66 1.99
CA SER A 501 -4.02 11.99 1.38
C SER A 501 -3.85 11.93 -0.13
N CYS A 502 -4.58 12.79 -0.83
CA CYS A 502 -4.27 13.13 -2.21
C CYS A 502 -3.01 14.01 -2.19
N ASN A 503 -1.89 13.50 -2.71
CA ASN A 503 -0.62 14.24 -2.70
C ASN A 503 -0.35 15.01 -3.98
N PHE A 504 -1.31 15.03 -4.89
CA PHE A 504 -1.22 15.72 -6.17
C PHE A 504 -2.53 16.39 -6.52
N ALA A 505 -2.44 17.61 -7.01
CA ALA A 505 -3.56 18.28 -7.68
C ALA A 505 -3.07 18.83 -9.02
N ALA A 506 -3.96 18.80 -10.00
CA ALA A 506 -3.72 19.25 -11.35
C ALA A 506 -4.73 20.31 -11.74
N GLY A 507 -4.30 21.35 -12.43
CA GLY A 507 -5.19 22.41 -12.93
C GLY A 507 -4.39 23.54 -13.57
N ASP A 508 -5.09 24.49 -14.16
CA ASP A 508 -4.52 25.72 -14.71
C ASP A 508 -4.61 26.82 -13.65
N LEU A 509 -3.54 27.08 -12.94
CA LEU A 509 -3.48 28.10 -11.88
C LEU A 509 -3.19 29.51 -12.42
N GLU A 510 -2.54 29.59 -13.59
CA GLU A 510 -2.19 30.87 -14.22
C GLU A 510 -3.30 31.42 -15.14
N GLY A 511 -4.24 30.58 -15.56
CA GLY A 511 -5.31 30.94 -16.51
C GLY A 511 -4.81 31.02 -17.97
N ASP A 512 -3.72 30.36 -18.26
CA ASP A 512 -3.09 30.34 -19.58
C ASP A 512 -3.45 29.10 -20.42
N GLY A 513 -4.25 28.21 -19.86
CA GLY A 513 -4.66 26.95 -20.46
C GLY A 513 -3.62 25.83 -20.36
N ALA A 514 -2.49 26.09 -19.72
CA ALA A 514 -1.50 25.06 -19.44
C ALA A 514 -1.81 24.30 -18.15
N LEU A 515 -1.17 23.15 -18.00
CA LEU A 515 -1.33 22.31 -16.81
C LEU A 515 -0.27 22.67 -15.79
N ASP A 516 -0.74 22.91 -14.57
CA ASP A 516 0.09 23.03 -13.38
C ASP A 516 -0.13 21.87 -12.44
N TRP A 517 0.94 21.45 -11.77
CA TRP A 517 0.95 20.45 -10.73
C TRP A 517 1.19 21.08 -9.37
N ALA A 518 0.34 20.77 -8.39
CA ALA A 518 0.61 21.04 -6.99
C ALA A 518 1.01 19.73 -6.28
N PHE A 519 2.06 19.78 -5.47
CA PHE A 519 2.55 18.62 -4.69
C PHE A 519 3.42 19.08 -3.50
N ILE A 520 3.68 18.19 -2.55
CA ILE A 520 4.58 18.46 -1.41
C ILE A 520 6.00 17.99 -1.74
N ASP A 521 6.97 18.89 -1.70
CA ASP A 521 8.38 18.58 -1.94
C ASP A 521 9.06 17.94 -0.72
N GLY A 522 10.30 17.47 -0.90
CA GLY A 522 11.11 16.84 0.16
C GLY A 522 11.40 17.74 1.37
N ALA A 523 11.24 19.05 1.26
CA ALA A 523 11.39 20.01 2.34
C ALA A 523 10.08 20.30 3.08
N GLY A 524 8.95 19.79 2.58
CA GLY A 524 7.60 20.00 3.15
C GLY A 524 6.93 21.29 2.69
N ASN A 525 7.32 21.81 1.55
CA ASN A 525 6.64 22.93 0.92
C ASN A 525 5.59 22.42 -0.06
N LEU A 526 4.45 23.09 -0.13
CA LEU A 526 3.49 22.87 -1.20
C LEU A 526 3.98 23.64 -2.44
N VAL A 527 4.54 22.89 -3.38
CA VAL A 527 5.14 23.41 -4.61
C VAL A 527 4.13 23.38 -5.74
N ILE A 528 4.15 24.43 -6.54
CA ILE A 528 3.43 24.50 -7.81
C ILE A 528 4.49 24.48 -8.92
N ALA A 529 4.33 23.54 -9.87
CA ALA A 529 5.20 23.41 -11.03
C ALA A 529 4.39 23.33 -12.30
N ASN A 530 4.88 23.94 -13.37
CA ASN A 530 4.29 23.77 -14.70
C ASN A 530 4.54 22.35 -15.25
N SER A 531 3.90 22.01 -16.34
CA SER A 531 4.04 20.70 -16.98
C SER A 531 5.49 20.39 -17.42
N GLY A 532 6.31 21.38 -17.64
CA GLY A 532 7.74 21.25 -17.97
C GLY A 532 8.64 20.96 -16.78
N GLY A 533 8.12 21.04 -15.54
CA GLY A 533 8.90 20.83 -14.32
C GLY A 533 9.63 22.07 -13.83
N GLU A 534 9.20 23.26 -14.23
CA GLU A 534 9.70 24.50 -13.65
C GLU A 534 8.78 24.91 -12.49
N LYS A 535 9.38 25.23 -11.36
CA LYS A 535 8.66 25.72 -10.19
C LYS A 535 8.16 27.14 -10.44
N ILE A 536 6.85 27.31 -10.43
CA ILE A 536 6.19 28.61 -10.63
C ILE A 536 5.77 29.26 -9.31
N SER A 537 5.58 28.49 -8.25
CA SER A 537 5.29 29.00 -6.91
C SER A 537 5.59 27.99 -5.82
N ALA A 538 5.61 28.44 -4.56
CA ALA A 538 5.64 27.55 -3.39
C ALA A 538 5.02 28.23 -2.16
N ILE A 539 4.31 27.43 -1.35
CA ILE A 539 3.82 27.83 -0.03
C ILE A 539 4.64 27.05 1.01
N THR A 540 5.36 27.77 1.86
CA THR A 540 6.29 27.18 2.82
C THR A 540 5.58 26.70 4.08
N ASN A 541 6.15 25.68 4.75
CA ASN A 541 5.65 25.13 6.03
C ASN A 541 4.27 24.45 5.97
N GLU A 542 3.86 23.92 4.81
CA GLU A 542 2.59 23.20 4.63
C GLU A 542 2.72 21.66 4.79
N LYS A 543 3.75 21.19 5.49
CA LYS A 543 4.03 19.75 5.71
C LYS A 543 2.91 18.96 6.42
N HIS A 544 1.92 19.63 6.96
CA HIS A 544 0.77 19.03 7.66
C HIS A 544 -0.51 19.05 6.82
N VAL A 545 -0.46 19.53 5.59
CA VAL A 545 -1.61 19.52 4.68
C VAL A 545 -2.06 18.08 4.45
N GLN A 546 -3.33 17.81 4.74
CA GLN A 546 -3.94 16.49 4.62
C GLN A 546 -4.37 16.18 3.19
N THR A 547 -4.91 17.18 2.51
CA THR A 547 -5.33 17.11 1.11
C THR A 547 -5.39 18.50 0.51
N PHE A 548 -5.27 18.58 -0.80
CA PHE A 548 -5.43 19.83 -1.56
C PHE A 548 -6.01 19.53 -2.95
N ALA A 549 -6.64 20.53 -3.54
CA ALA A 549 -7.25 20.46 -4.86
C ALA A 549 -7.16 21.82 -5.56
N ILE A 550 -7.18 21.83 -6.89
CA ILE A 550 -7.27 23.04 -7.68
C ILE A 550 -8.70 23.20 -8.17
N ALA A 551 -9.36 24.28 -7.74
CA ALA A 551 -10.70 24.63 -8.16
C ALA A 551 -10.63 25.47 -9.44
N PRO A 552 -11.23 25.04 -10.55
CA PRO A 552 -11.27 25.83 -11.77
C PRO A 552 -12.18 27.08 -11.59
N ARG A 553 -11.75 28.18 -12.18
CA ARG A 553 -12.57 29.40 -12.33
C ARG A 553 -12.72 29.70 -13.82
N PRO A 554 -13.94 29.76 -14.36
CA PRO A 554 -14.15 30.07 -15.79
C PRO A 554 -13.48 31.38 -16.20
N GLY A 555 -12.56 31.33 -17.17
CA GLY A 555 -11.88 32.51 -17.72
C GLY A 555 -10.83 33.16 -16.81
N GLN A 556 -10.43 32.50 -15.75
CA GLN A 556 -9.41 32.95 -14.79
C GLN A 556 -8.53 31.79 -14.38
N GLY A 557 -7.40 32.09 -13.74
CA GLY A 557 -6.59 31.04 -13.08
C GLY A 557 -7.33 30.35 -11.95
N GLY A 558 -7.01 29.08 -11.71
CA GLY A 558 -7.63 28.26 -10.68
C GLY A 558 -7.31 28.74 -9.26
N VAL A 559 -8.05 28.25 -8.29
CA VAL A 559 -7.82 28.45 -6.86
C VAL A 559 -7.29 27.17 -6.25
N LEU A 560 -6.15 27.24 -5.60
CA LEU A 560 -5.64 26.11 -4.80
C LEU A 560 -6.32 26.12 -3.44
N VAL A 561 -6.99 25.02 -3.10
CA VAL A 561 -7.64 24.82 -1.81
C VAL A 561 -6.91 23.74 -1.04
N THR A 562 -6.61 23.98 0.23
CA THR A 562 -5.90 23.06 1.12
C THR A 562 -6.74 22.78 2.36
N LEU A 563 -6.60 21.55 2.90
CA LEU A 563 -7.13 21.14 4.20
C LEU A 563 -5.98 20.76 5.12
N ASP A 564 -5.84 21.48 6.23
CA ASP A 564 -4.83 21.25 7.26
C ASP A 564 -5.47 21.27 8.65
N ASN A 565 -5.50 20.11 9.33
CA ASN A 565 -6.01 19.98 10.70
C ASN A 565 -7.36 20.68 10.95
N GLY A 566 -8.31 20.51 10.02
CA GLY A 566 -9.63 21.14 10.11
C GLY A 566 -9.68 22.60 9.66
N ASN A 567 -8.60 23.16 9.14
CA ASN A 567 -8.59 24.48 8.50
C ASN A 567 -8.57 24.32 7.00
N VAL A 568 -9.56 24.90 6.34
CA VAL A 568 -9.63 25.02 4.88
C VAL A 568 -9.08 26.37 4.49
N LYS A 569 -8.11 26.41 3.59
CA LYS A 569 -7.52 27.66 3.07
C LYS A 569 -7.62 27.67 1.55
N ALA A 570 -7.86 28.82 0.98
CA ALA A 570 -7.86 29.01 -0.47
C ALA A 570 -6.82 30.07 -0.88
N PHE A 571 -6.06 29.77 -1.91
CA PHE A 571 -4.98 30.61 -2.41
C PHE A 571 -5.18 30.94 -3.89
N ASP A 572 -4.95 32.18 -4.22
CA ASP A 572 -4.78 32.69 -5.58
C ASP A 572 -3.28 32.87 -5.88
N PHE A 573 -2.93 32.97 -7.15
CA PHE A 573 -1.54 33.15 -7.58
C PHE A 573 -1.43 34.38 -8.47
N GLN A 574 -0.60 35.33 -8.06
CA GLN A 574 -0.44 36.62 -8.72
C GLN A 574 1.02 36.78 -9.19
N ARG A 575 1.18 37.39 -10.36
CA ARG A 575 2.50 37.74 -10.94
C ARG A 575 3.21 38.84 -10.19
#